data_8f5ec18e085418ba611005aea408a0c2
#
_entry.id   8f5ec18e085418ba611005aea408a0c2
#
_cell.length_a   1.000
_cell.length_b   1.000
_cell.length_c   1.000
_cell.angle_alpha   90.00
_cell.angle_beta   90.00
_cell.angle_gamma   90.00
#
_symmetry.space_group_name_H-M   'P 1'
#
loop_
_entity.id
_entity.type
_entity.pdbx_description
1 polymer ?
#
loop_
_entity_poly.entity_id
_entity_poly.type
_entity_poly.pdbx_seq_one_letter_code
_entity_poly.pdbx_strand_id
1 'polypeptide(L)'
;MSNLKWKLLGIYEDLYYYALGLPRLLFTWKDDANLTLLNFFDKNVQSYPNDVALIFEGKKLTWKEADEQVKKYAGFLGSQDIKKGDCFAMLMDNSSDFILLLLASFRIGSIAALINTTVAGEGLKHVISISNVKMITVGASHLEKLNKSLENTNLNELPIYVMEDSEIVLDESKNLKKLSDQFSSFEPAIHKMKDVAAYIFTSGTTGLPK
;
A
#
# COMPACT_ATOMS: atom_id res chain seq x y z
N MET A 1 -33.12 -32.87 13.09
CA MET A 1 -32.04 -33.38 12.21
C MET A 1 -31.14 -32.29 11.58
N SER A 2 -31.51 -31.02 11.55
CA SER A 2 -30.70 -29.95 10.93
C SER A 2 -29.46 -29.54 11.73
N ASN A 3 -29.50 -29.58 13.05
CA ASN A 3 -28.42 -29.08 13.93
C ASN A 3 -27.17 -29.96 13.96
N LEU A 4 -27.32 -31.26 13.70
CA LEU A 4 -26.18 -32.21 13.68
C LEU A 4 -25.36 -32.07 12.39
N LYS A 5 -26.02 -31.81 11.26
CA LYS A 5 -25.39 -31.62 9.95
C LYS A 5 -24.46 -30.39 9.93
N TRP A 6 -24.91 -29.29 10.51
CA TRP A 6 -24.10 -28.06 10.60
C TRP A 6 -22.92 -28.20 11.58
N LYS A 7 -23.11 -28.93 12.69
CA LYS A 7 -22.01 -29.23 13.62
C LYS A 7 -20.97 -30.13 12.99
N LEU A 8 -21.37 -31.12 12.20
CA LEU A 8 -20.42 -32.02 11.49
C LEU A 8 -19.69 -31.28 10.37
N LEU A 9 -20.37 -30.36 9.66
CA LEU A 9 -19.73 -29.51 8.64
C LEU A 9 -18.67 -28.58 9.26
N GLY A 10 -19.00 -27.93 10.39
CA GLY A 10 -18.04 -27.10 11.13
C GLY A 10 -16.81 -27.89 11.59
N ILE A 11 -16.99 -29.08 12.15
CA ILE A 11 -15.89 -29.96 12.55
C ILE A 11 -15.04 -30.38 11.34
N TYR A 12 -15.65 -30.63 10.18
CA TYR A 12 -14.94 -30.99 8.96
C TYR A 12 -14.13 -29.79 8.42
N GLU A 13 -14.69 -28.59 8.43
CA GLU A 13 -14.01 -27.36 8.03
C GLU A 13 -12.85 -27.06 8.99
N ASP A 14 -13.04 -27.14 10.29
CA ASP A 14 -12.00 -26.96 11.29
C ASP A 14 -10.87 -28.02 11.12
N LEU A 15 -11.22 -29.30 10.93
CA LEU A 15 -10.24 -30.36 10.70
C LEU A 15 -9.46 -30.14 9.39
N TYR A 16 -10.13 -29.68 8.34
CA TYR A 16 -9.51 -29.34 7.06
C TYR A 16 -8.52 -28.16 7.22
N TYR A 17 -8.93 -27.10 7.93
CA TYR A 17 -8.05 -25.96 8.24
C TYR A 17 -6.87 -26.36 9.11
N TYR A 18 -7.07 -27.16 10.16
CA TYR A 18 -5.99 -27.58 11.04
C TYR A 18 -5.09 -28.65 10.40
N ALA A 19 -5.63 -29.59 9.67
CA ALA A 19 -4.84 -30.68 9.08
C ALA A 19 -4.05 -30.25 7.84
N LEU A 20 -4.56 -29.30 7.02
CA LEU A 20 -3.90 -28.85 5.81
C LEU A 20 -3.35 -27.43 5.91
N GLY A 21 -3.95 -26.57 6.72
CA GLY A 21 -3.52 -25.19 6.90
C GLY A 21 -2.30 -25.06 7.82
N LEU A 22 -2.32 -25.74 8.98
CA LEU A 22 -1.23 -25.64 9.96
C LEU A 22 0.12 -26.15 9.44
N PRO A 23 0.22 -27.33 8.78
CA PRO A 23 1.48 -27.76 8.17
C PRO A 23 1.95 -26.81 7.07
N ARG A 24 1.03 -26.26 6.27
CA ARG A 24 1.34 -25.30 5.22
C ARG A 24 1.87 -23.99 5.79
N LEU A 25 1.34 -23.52 6.92
CA LEU A 25 1.85 -22.39 7.69
C LEU A 25 3.29 -22.65 8.20
N LEU A 26 3.55 -23.81 8.74
CA LEU A 26 4.85 -24.17 9.32
C LEU A 26 5.94 -24.42 8.26
N PHE A 27 5.57 -24.86 7.05
CA PHE A 27 6.52 -25.20 6.00
C PHE A 27 6.76 -24.13 4.95
N THR A 28 5.86 -23.12 4.82
CA THR A 28 5.96 -22.07 3.77
C THR A 28 6.49 -20.73 4.28
N TRP A 29 6.54 -20.53 5.59
CA TRP A 29 6.91 -19.23 6.17
C TRP A 29 8.35 -19.22 6.65
N LYS A 30 9.30 -19.45 5.74
CA LYS A 30 10.71 -19.17 6.02
C LYS A 30 10.97 -17.70 5.69
N ASP A 31 11.73 -17.00 6.51
CA ASP A 31 12.10 -15.59 6.32
C ASP A 31 12.66 -15.31 4.92
N ASP A 32 13.37 -16.28 4.35
CA ASP A 32 13.95 -16.20 3.02
C ASP A 32 13.02 -16.70 1.89
N ALA A 33 11.78 -17.07 2.19
CA ALA A 33 10.83 -17.47 1.15
C ALA A 33 10.48 -16.29 0.23
N ASN A 34 10.40 -16.57 -1.07
CA ASN A 34 9.97 -15.60 -2.09
C ASN A 34 8.43 -15.55 -2.21
N LEU A 35 7.70 -15.84 -1.13
CA LEU A 35 6.25 -15.83 -1.10
C LEU A 35 5.78 -14.58 -0.37
N THR A 36 5.27 -13.63 -1.12
CA THR A 36 4.78 -12.35 -0.61
C THR A 36 3.33 -12.09 -1.05
N LEU A 37 2.70 -11.06 -0.51
CA LEU A 37 1.37 -10.64 -0.95
C LEU A 37 1.31 -10.37 -2.46
N LEU A 38 2.39 -9.88 -3.05
CA LEU A 38 2.47 -9.61 -4.49
C LEU A 38 2.34 -10.90 -5.32
N ASN A 39 2.90 -12.02 -4.86
CA ASN A 39 2.76 -13.30 -5.57
C ASN A 39 1.30 -13.77 -5.64
N PHE A 40 0.51 -13.52 -4.59
CA PHE A 40 -0.93 -13.81 -4.61
C PHE A 40 -1.67 -12.87 -5.55
N PHE A 41 -1.32 -11.57 -5.55
CA PHE A 41 -1.86 -10.61 -6.48
C PHE A 41 -1.58 -11.02 -7.93
N ASP A 42 -0.32 -11.28 -8.29
CA ASP A 42 0.10 -11.67 -9.65
C ASP A 42 -0.56 -12.97 -10.10
N LYS A 43 -0.71 -13.95 -9.20
CA LYS A 43 -1.43 -15.19 -9.49
C LYS A 43 -2.91 -14.92 -9.84
N ASN A 44 -3.58 -14.04 -9.11
CA ASN A 44 -4.98 -13.70 -9.41
C ASN A 44 -5.10 -12.93 -10.73
N VAL A 45 -4.18 -12.01 -11.01
CA VAL A 45 -4.10 -11.32 -12.32
C VAL A 45 -4.01 -12.31 -13.48
N GLN A 46 -3.17 -13.34 -13.34
CA GLN A 46 -2.99 -14.38 -14.36
C GLN A 46 -4.21 -15.31 -14.49
N SER A 47 -4.80 -15.71 -13.34
CA SER A 47 -5.86 -16.71 -13.30
C SER A 47 -7.25 -16.14 -13.59
N TYR A 48 -7.50 -14.89 -13.20
CA TYR A 48 -8.83 -14.26 -13.21
C TYR A 48 -8.81 -12.82 -13.72
N PRO A 49 -8.15 -12.50 -14.86
CA PRO A 49 -7.88 -11.13 -15.30
C PRO A 49 -9.13 -10.25 -15.41
N ASN A 50 -10.25 -10.83 -15.80
CA ASN A 50 -11.51 -10.12 -16.06
C ASN A 50 -12.47 -10.11 -14.83
N ASP A 51 -12.12 -10.84 -13.76
CA ASP A 51 -12.94 -10.85 -12.55
C ASP A 51 -12.70 -9.59 -11.74
N VAL A 52 -13.69 -9.20 -10.93
CA VAL A 52 -13.61 -8.01 -10.08
C VAL A 52 -12.60 -8.23 -8.95
N ALA A 53 -11.55 -7.42 -8.92
CA ALA A 53 -10.53 -7.42 -7.89
C ALA A 53 -10.86 -6.47 -6.74
N LEU A 54 -11.43 -5.30 -7.05
CA LEU A 54 -11.67 -4.23 -6.09
C LEU A 54 -13.00 -3.52 -6.38
N ILE A 55 -13.74 -3.22 -5.32
CA ILE A 55 -14.95 -2.39 -5.37
C ILE A 55 -14.79 -1.27 -4.35
N PHE A 56 -14.88 -0.03 -4.80
CA PHE A 56 -14.84 1.14 -3.94
C PHE A 56 -15.82 2.20 -4.46
N GLU A 57 -16.72 2.69 -3.60
CA GLU A 57 -17.75 3.69 -3.94
C GLU A 57 -18.56 3.36 -5.22
N GLY A 58 -18.90 2.09 -5.39
CA GLY A 58 -19.62 1.58 -6.56
C GLY A 58 -18.80 1.40 -7.84
N LYS A 59 -17.58 1.90 -7.89
CA LYS A 59 -16.65 1.64 -8.99
C LYS A 59 -16.01 0.27 -8.80
N LYS A 60 -15.88 -0.46 -9.91
CA LYS A 60 -15.29 -1.80 -9.94
C LYS A 60 -14.03 -1.76 -10.78
N LEU A 61 -12.99 -2.44 -10.32
CA LEU A 61 -11.78 -2.71 -11.07
C LEU A 61 -11.59 -4.21 -11.19
N THR A 62 -11.26 -4.67 -12.38
CA THR A 62 -10.84 -6.06 -12.62
C THR A 62 -9.39 -6.26 -12.17
N TRP A 63 -8.96 -7.52 -12.04
CA TRP A 63 -7.57 -7.83 -11.72
C TRP A 63 -6.60 -7.26 -12.76
N LYS A 64 -6.97 -7.29 -14.04
CA LYS A 64 -6.18 -6.72 -15.15
C LYS A 64 -6.04 -5.21 -15.01
N GLU A 65 -7.15 -4.48 -14.81
CA GLU A 65 -7.12 -3.01 -14.63
C GLU A 65 -6.33 -2.60 -13.38
N ALA A 66 -6.48 -3.36 -12.29
CA ALA A 66 -5.70 -3.15 -11.07
C ALA A 66 -4.20 -3.32 -11.32
N ASP A 67 -3.79 -4.37 -12.04
CA ASP A 67 -2.39 -4.62 -12.39
C ASP A 67 -1.80 -3.53 -13.30
N GLU A 68 -2.55 -3.09 -14.30
CA GLU A 68 -2.15 -1.99 -15.18
C GLU A 68 -1.89 -0.71 -14.38
N GLN A 69 -2.76 -0.38 -13.42
CA GLN A 69 -2.57 0.80 -12.58
C GLN A 69 -1.40 0.63 -11.58
N VAL A 70 -1.24 -0.56 -11.00
CA VAL A 70 -0.10 -0.89 -10.12
C VAL A 70 1.23 -0.72 -10.88
N LYS A 71 1.31 -1.16 -12.14
CA LYS A 71 2.50 -0.99 -12.98
C LYS A 71 2.80 0.48 -13.26
N LYS A 72 1.79 1.30 -13.54
CA LYS A 72 1.93 2.75 -13.74
C LYS A 72 2.50 3.42 -12.49
N TYR A 73 1.94 3.14 -11.31
CA TYR A 73 2.42 3.69 -10.05
C TYR A 73 3.83 3.19 -9.70
N ALA A 74 4.14 1.92 -9.95
CA ALA A 74 5.48 1.38 -9.76
C ALA A 74 6.51 2.08 -10.66
N GLY A 75 6.19 2.29 -11.94
CA GLY A 75 7.02 3.04 -12.87
C GLY A 75 7.25 4.48 -12.42
N PHE A 76 6.20 5.15 -11.94
CA PHE A 76 6.31 6.49 -11.38
C PHE A 76 7.24 6.52 -10.15
N LEU A 77 7.02 5.64 -9.16
CA LEU A 77 7.88 5.57 -7.96
C LEU A 77 9.35 5.33 -8.35
N GLY A 78 9.60 4.41 -9.28
CA GLY A 78 10.95 4.15 -9.79
C GLY A 78 11.58 5.36 -10.48
N SER A 79 10.80 6.16 -11.21
CA SER A 79 11.28 7.40 -11.85
C SER A 79 11.67 8.50 -10.84
N GLN A 80 11.15 8.42 -9.62
CA GLN A 80 11.54 9.29 -8.50
C GLN A 80 12.72 8.73 -7.69
N ASP A 81 13.50 7.83 -8.27
CA ASP A 81 14.65 7.16 -7.63
C ASP A 81 14.31 6.42 -6.34
N ILE A 82 13.05 5.97 -6.20
CA ILE A 82 12.63 5.08 -5.10
C ILE A 82 13.03 3.65 -5.46
N LYS A 83 13.89 3.06 -4.64
CA LYS A 83 14.45 1.72 -4.83
C LYS A 83 14.00 0.76 -3.73
N LYS A 84 14.36 -0.51 -3.88
CA LYS A 84 14.16 -1.52 -2.84
C LYS A 84 14.77 -1.08 -1.52
N GLY A 85 13.96 -1.11 -0.46
CA GLY A 85 14.33 -0.70 0.90
C GLY A 85 14.20 0.80 1.18
N ASP A 86 13.97 1.63 0.17
CA ASP A 86 13.67 3.05 0.39
C ASP A 86 12.26 3.23 0.92
N CYS A 87 12.05 4.24 1.74
CA CYS A 87 10.75 4.57 2.31
C CYS A 87 10.14 5.81 1.63
N PHE A 88 8.82 5.80 1.43
CA PHE A 88 8.04 6.99 1.08
C PHE A 88 6.78 7.07 1.94
N ALA A 89 6.29 8.28 2.21
CA ALA A 89 5.10 8.48 3.01
C ALA A 89 3.82 8.40 2.17
N MET A 90 2.78 7.80 2.74
CA MET A 90 1.42 7.79 2.22
C MET A 90 0.49 8.43 3.24
N LEU A 91 0.09 9.70 3.00
CA LEU A 91 -0.88 10.45 3.81
C LEU A 91 -2.14 10.66 2.98
N MET A 92 -3.00 9.66 2.91
CA MET A 92 -4.22 9.69 2.10
C MET A 92 -5.30 8.80 2.69
N ASP A 93 -6.56 9.12 2.39
CA ASP A 93 -7.69 8.31 2.83
C ASP A 93 -7.77 6.99 2.07
N ASN A 94 -8.51 6.05 2.64
CA ASN A 94 -8.77 4.77 2.00
C ASN A 94 -9.48 4.99 0.65
N SER A 95 -8.89 4.45 -0.40
CA SER A 95 -9.41 4.53 -1.76
C SER A 95 -8.89 3.36 -2.60
N SER A 96 -9.38 3.21 -3.82
CA SER A 96 -8.79 2.28 -4.77
C SER A 96 -7.31 2.61 -5.01
N ASP A 97 -7.00 3.90 -5.20
CA ASP A 97 -5.63 4.36 -5.47
C ASP A 97 -4.69 4.13 -4.28
N PHE A 98 -5.19 4.21 -3.02
CA PHE A 98 -4.42 3.85 -1.84
C PHE A 98 -3.90 2.41 -1.92
N ILE A 99 -4.79 1.44 -2.20
CA ILE A 99 -4.42 0.02 -2.29
C ILE A 99 -3.49 -0.23 -3.48
N LEU A 100 -3.77 0.39 -4.63
CA LEU A 100 -2.97 0.19 -5.84
C LEU A 100 -1.57 0.80 -5.71
N LEU A 101 -1.43 1.95 -5.05
CA LEU A 101 -0.13 2.56 -4.74
C LEU A 101 0.66 1.73 -3.72
N LEU A 102 -0.01 1.16 -2.72
CA LEU A 102 0.60 0.24 -1.77
C LEU A 102 1.11 -1.04 -2.47
N LEU A 103 0.34 -1.62 -3.38
CA LEU A 103 0.78 -2.76 -4.19
C LEU A 103 1.95 -2.37 -5.12
N ALA A 104 1.95 -1.16 -5.65
CA ALA A 104 3.06 -0.64 -6.44
C ALA A 104 4.34 -0.51 -5.61
N SER A 105 4.24 -0.06 -4.35
CA SER A 105 5.40 -0.03 -3.44
C SER A 105 5.96 -1.43 -3.20
N PHE A 106 5.10 -2.43 -3.03
CA PHE A 106 5.54 -3.82 -2.92
C PHE A 106 6.22 -4.29 -4.20
N ARG A 107 5.73 -3.90 -5.39
CA ARG A 107 6.32 -4.30 -6.67
C ARG A 107 7.74 -3.79 -6.85
N ILE A 108 8.06 -2.59 -6.42
CA ILE A 108 9.43 -2.04 -6.48
C ILE A 108 10.28 -2.37 -5.25
N GLY A 109 9.69 -2.91 -4.18
CA GLY A 109 10.37 -3.25 -2.94
C GLY A 109 10.62 -2.09 -2.01
N SER A 110 9.95 -1.00 -2.21
CA SER A 110 9.99 0.12 -1.29
C SER A 110 9.12 -0.13 -0.06
N ILE A 111 9.32 0.69 0.94
CA ILE A 111 8.57 0.66 2.21
C ILE A 111 7.54 1.80 2.16
N ALA A 112 6.27 1.48 2.35
CA ALA A 112 5.22 2.47 2.47
C ALA A 112 5.03 2.87 3.95
N ALA A 113 5.31 4.12 4.32
CA ALA A 113 4.95 4.67 5.63
C ALA A 113 3.48 5.12 5.60
N LEU A 114 2.60 4.29 6.16
CA LEU A 114 1.15 4.52 6.15
C LEU A 114 0.76 5.46 7.28
N ILE A 115 0.56 6.73 6.95
CA ILE A 115 0.30 7.77 7.95
C ILE A 115 -1.21 7.95 8.12
N ASN A 116 -1.68 7.84 9.37
CA ASN A 116 -3.07 8.10 9.70
C ASN A 116 -3.43 9.56 9.39
N THR A 117 -4.49 9.76 8.61
CA THR A 117 -4.93 11.07 8.14
C THR A 117 -5.45 11.99 9.25
N THR A 118 -5.68 11.50 10.46
CA THR A 118 -6.03 12.33 11.63
C THR A 118 -4.81 13.00 12.29
N VAL A 119 -3.60 12.53 12.00
CA VAL A 119 -2.36 13.09 12.56
C VAL A 119 -2.02 14.42 11.89
N ALA A 120 -1.60 15.41 12.68
CA ALA A 120 -1.26 16.75 12.23
C ALA A 120 -0.12 17.37 13.09
N GLY A 121 0.41 18.52 12.66
CA GLY A 121 1.40 19.29 13.39
C GLY A 121 2.64 18.49 13.77
N GLU A 122 3.05 18.57 15.05
CA GLU A 122 4.25 17.89 15.57
C GLU A 122 4.20 16.36 15.42
N GLY A 123 3.01 15.76 15.55
CA GLY A 123 2.84 14.32 15.35
C GLY A 123 3.14 13.91 13.91
N LEU A 124 2.70 14.70 12.92
CA LEU A 124 2.94 14.43 11.50
C LEU A 124 4.42 14.64 11.16
N LYS A 125 5.04 15.71 11.63
CA LYS A 125 6.49 15.93 11.50
C LYS A 125 7.28 14.74 12.03
N HIS A 126 6.94 14.31 13.24
CA HIS A 126 7.62 13.21 13.91
C HIS A 126 7.56 11.92 13.08
N VAL A 127 6.37 11.52 12.62
CA VAL A 127 6.18 10.30 11.82
C VAL A 127 6.99 10.36 10.52
N ILE A 128 6.95 11.49 9.80
CA ILE A 128 7.72 11.68 8.56
C ILE A 128 9.23 11.60 8.84
N SER A 129 9.69 12.26 9.90
CA SER A 129 11.10 12.29 10.27
C SER A 129 11.66 10.91 10.63
N ILE A 130 10.95 10.15 11.51
CA ILE A 130 11.43 8.82 11.94
C ILE A 130 11.39 7.77 10.84
N SER A 131 10.54 7.97 9.82
CA SER A 131 10.42 7.05 8.69
C SER A 131 11.52 7.23 7.66
N ASN A 132 12.31 8.30 7.74
CA ASN A 132 13.37 8.61 6.79
C ASN A 132 12.90 8.50 5.32
N VAL A 133 11.78 9.15 5.02
CA VAL A 133 11.15 9.06 3.71
C VAL A 133 11.89 9.90 2.67
N LYS A 134 11.94 9.42 1.44
CA LYS A 134 12.52 10.14 0.28
C LYS A 134 11.51 11.04 -0.43
N MET A 135 10.21 10.76 -0.31
CA MET A 135 9.14 11.54 -0.89
C MET A 135 7.84 11.35 -0.10
N ILE A 136 6.89 12.21 -0.35
CA ILE A 136 5.55 12.14 0.27
C ILE A 136 4.50 12.05 -0.82
N THR A 137 3.60 11.08 -0.71
CA THR A 137 2.35 11.04 -1.44
C THR A 137 1.22 11.46 -0.51
N VAL A 138 0.39 12.39 -0.95
CA VAL A 138 -0.68 12.96 -0.12
C VAL A 138 -1.98 13.03 -0.90
N GLY A 139 -3.11 12.68 -0.27
CA GLY A 139 -4.44 12.96 -0.83
C GLY A 139 -4.67 14.47 -0.90
N ALA A 140 -5.37 14.95 -1.94
CA ALA A 140 -5.59 16.38 -2.16
C ALA A 140 -6.22 17.07 -0.95
N SER A 141 -7.16 16.41 -0.28
CA SER A 141 -7.85 16.86 0.93
C SER A 141 -6.91 17.09 2.14
N HIS A 142 -5.72 16.49 2.12
CA HIS A 142 -4.75 16.57 3.22
C HIS A 142 -3.53 17.45 2.91
N LEU A 143 -3.42 18.01 1.70
CA LEU A 143 -2.26 18.78 1.24
C LEU A 143 -2.01 20.03 2.10
N GLU A 144 -3.06 20.80 2.40
CA GLU A 144 -2.96 22.01 3.24
C GLU A 144 -2.44 21.67 4.64
N LYS A 145 -2.99 20.62 5.26
CA LYS A 145 -2.56 20.13 6.57
C LYS A 145 -1.10 19.69 6.56
N LEU A 146 -0.67 18.98 5.51
CA LEU A 146 0.72 18.57 5.33
C LEU A 146 1.63 19.79 5.25
N ASN A 147 1.36 20.73 4.34
CA ASN A 147 2.16 21.92 4.15
C ASN A 147 2.31 22.72 5.45
N LYS A 148 1.20 22.96 6.16
CA LYS A 148 1.21 23.65 7.44
C LYS A 148 2.03 22.90 8.50
N SER A 149 2.00 21.58 8.51
CA SER A 149 2.77 20.76 9.45
C SER A 149 4.28 20.77 9.16
N LEU A 150 4.68 20.90 7.90
CA LEU A 150 6.08 20.90 7.49
C LEU A 150 6.69 22.31 7.41
N GLU A 151 5.91 23.35 7.61
CA GLU A 151 6.37 24.74 7.58
C GLU A 151 7.55 24.96 8.55
N ASN A 152 8.57 25.68 8.09
CA ASN A 152 9.80 25.96 8.84
C ASN A 152 10.58 24.71 9.27
N THR A 153 10.50 23.63 8.53
CA THR A 153 11.30 22.41 8.74
C THR A 153 12.07 22.07 7.48
N ASN A 154 13.16 21.31 7.59
CA ASN A 154 13.88 20.77 6.43
C ASN A 154 13.08 19.68 5.67
N LEU A 155 11.98 19.19 6.25
CA LEU A 155 11.09 18.22 5.61
C LEU A 155 10.24 18.84 4.48
N ASN A 156 10.15 20.17 4.41
CA ASN A 156 9.48 20.87 3.30
C ASN A 156 10.24 20.78 1.97
N GLU A 157 11.51 20.35 1.99
CA GLU A 157 12.31 20.11 0.79
C GLU A 157 12.02 18.74 0.14
N LEU A 158 11.32 17.85 0.83
CA LEU A 158 10.94 16.55 0.28
C LEU A 158 10.01 16.71 -0.93
N PRO A 159 10.21 15.93 -1.99
CA PRO A 159 9.26 15.88 -3.10
C PRO A 159 7.86 15.48 -2.60
N ILE A 160 6.85 16.28 -2.92
CA ILE A 160 5.45 16.03 -2.57
C ILE A 160 4.65 15.82 -3.85
N TYR A 161 3.98 14.67 -3.94
CA TYR A 161 3.07 14.33 -5.03
C TYR A 161 1.67 14.12 -4.50
N VAL A 162 0.70 14.64 -5.23
CA VAL A 162 -0.69 14.68 -4.80
C VAL A 162 -1.49 13.61 -5.53
N MET A 163 -2.16 12.75 -4.77
CA MET A 163 -3.19 11.88 -5.30
C MET A 163 -4.50 12.64 -5.32
N GLU A 164 -5.08 12.76 -6.51
CA GLU A 164 -6.36 13.41 -6.70
C GLU A 164 -7.47 12.52 -6.11
N ASP A 165 -8.09 12.98 -5.04
CA ASP A 165 -9.17 12.29 -4.32
C ASP A 165 -10.50 13.08 -4.36
N SER A 166 -10.49 14.26 -4.99
CA SER A 166 -11.63 15.17 -5.07
C SER A 166 -11.55 16.03 -6.34
N GLU A 167 -12.58 16.86 -6.59
CA GLU A 167 -12.64 17.83 -7.70
C GLU A 167 -11.67 19.02 -7.54
N ILE A 168 -10.70 18.94 -6.64
CA ILE A 168 -9.70 20.00 -6.43
C ILE A 168 -8.76 20.03 -7.64
N VAL A 169 -8.73 21.16 -8.32
CA VAL A 169 -7.79 21.43 -9.41
C VAL A 169 -6.39 21.58 -8.82
N LEU A 170 -5.52 20.64 -9.14
CA LEU A 170 -4.14 20.63 -8.68
C LEU A 170 -3.18 21.10 -9.79
N ASP A 171 -2.00 21.54 -9.36
CA ASP A 171 -0.86 21.67 -10.26
C ASP A 171 -0.54 20.31 -10.89
N GLU A 172 -0.69 20.22 -12.22
CA GLU A 172 -0.48 18.96 -12.97
C GLU A 172 0.93 18.38 -12.77
N SER A 173 1.92 19.23 -12.50
CA SER A 173 3.30 18.83 -12.24
C SER A 173 3.46 18.00 -10.94
N LYS A 174 2.45 18.02 -10.08
CA LYS A 174 2.43 17.26 -8.82
C LYS A 174 1.34 16.19 -8.77
N ASN A 175 0.49 16.09 -9.80
CA ASN A 175 -0.57 15.09 -9.85
C ASN A 175 0.02 13.70 -10.14
N LEU A 176 0.10 12.86 -9.11
CA LEU A 176 0.70 11.53 -9.19
C LEU A 176 0.03 10.66 -10.25
N LYS A 177 -1.29 10.68 -10.34
CA LYS A 177 -2.06 9.87 -11.28
C LYS A 177 -1.72 10.23 -12.72
N LYS A 178 -1.75 11.52 -13.08
CA LYS A 178 -1.37 12.00 -14.41
C LYS A 178 0.09 11.71 -14.73
N LEU A 179 1.00 11.94 -13.78
CA LEU A 179 2.42 11.65 -13.95
C LEU A 179 2.69 10.15 -14.13
N SER A 180 1.87 9.29 -13.53
CA SER A 180 2.02 7.83 -13.68
C SER A 180 1.55 7.31 -15.04
N ASP A 181 0.69 8.01 -15.76
CA ASP A 181 0.12 7.56 -17.03
C ASP A 181 1.14 7.35 -18.17
N GLN A 182 2.33 7.95 -18.05
CA GLN A 182 3.41 7.75 -19.03
C GLN A 182 4.12 6.38 -18.86
N PHE A 183 3.84 5.64 -17.78
CA PHE A 183 4.46 4.33 -17.50
C PHE A 183 3.46 3.22 -17.79
N SER A 184 3.92 2.14 -18.42
CA SER A 184 3.09 0.97 -18.75
C SER A 184 3.61 -0.35 -18.20
N SER A 185 4.87 -0.36 -17.77
CA SER A 185 5.52 -1.57 -17.25
C SER A 185 6.56 -1.20 -16.20
N PHE A 186 6.81 -2.14 -15.30
CA PHE A 186 7.90 -2.07 -14.34
C PHE A 186 8.36 -3.49 -14.00
N GLU A 187 9.66 -3.74 -14.06
CA GLU A 187 10.22 -5.03 -13.64
C GLU A 187 10.16 -5.15 -12.11
N PRO A 188 9.48 -6.18 -11.58
CA PRO A 188 9.32 -6.33 -10.14
C PRO A 188 10.65 -6.64 -9.46
N ALA A 189 10.88 -6.04 -8.31
CA ALA A 189 12.00 -6.40 -7.47
C ALA A 189 11.79 -7.80 -6.84
N ILE A 190 12.88 -8.52 -6.58
CA ILE A 190 12.82 -9.78 -5.85
C ILE A 190 12.62 -9.48 -4.36
N HIS A 191 11.53 -10.00 -3.79
CA HIS A 191 11.18 -9.83 -2.39
C HIS A 191 11.26 -11.13 -1.63
N LYS A 192 11.54 -11.01 -0.33
CA LYS A 192 11.51 -12.11 0.63
C LYS A 192 10.48 -11.79 1.71
N MET A 193 9.99 -12.82 2.37
CA MET A 193 9.04 -12.68 3.49
C MET A 193 9.55 -11.75 4.60
N LYS A 194 10.85 -11.73 4.84
CA LYS A 194 11.49 -10.87 5.86
C LYS A 194 11.65 -9.41 5.46
N ASP A 195 11.48 -9.08 4.18
CA ASP A 195 11.64 -7.69 3.74
C ASP A 195 10.50 -6.84 4.31
N VAL A 196 10.84 -5.66 4.83
CA VAL A 196 9.85 -4.72 5.36
C VAL A 196 9.02 -4.16 4.20
N ALA A 197 7.72 -4.28 4.30
CA ALA A 197 6.78 -3.82 3.27
C ALA A 197 6.13 -2.47 3.62
N ALA A 198 5.83 -2.24 4.88
CA ALA A 198 5.18 -1.01 5.33
C ALA A 198 5.51 -0.69 6.80
N TYR A 199 5.45 0.60 7.14
CA TYR A 199 5.39 1.07 8.52
C TYR A 199 3.95 1.47 8.87
N ILE A 200 3.46 0.96 9.98
CA ILE A 200 2.14 1.29 10.53
C ILE A 200 2.38 1.90 11.92
N PHE A 201 1.90 3.11 12.11
CA PHE A 201 2.12 3.87 13.34
C PHE A 201 0.97 3.66 14.31
N THR A 202 1.32 3.43 15.58
CA THR A 202 0.36 3.32 16.68
C THR A 202 0.43 4.56 17.56
N SER A 203 -0.67 4.86 18.26
CA SER A 203 -0.68 5.91 19.27
C SER A 203 0.30 5.54 20.39
N GLY A 204 1.39 6.30 20.53
CA GLY A 204 2.36 6.09 21.59
C GLY A 204 1.78 6.47 22.96
N THR A 205 2.15 5.75 24.01
CA THR A 205 1.83 6.11 25.41
C THR A 205 2.42 7.45 25.83
N THR A 206 3.36 7.99 25.05
CA THR A 206 4.06 9.28 25.27
C THR A 206 3.46 10.44 24.47
N GLY A 207 2.33 10.26 23.78
CA GLY A 207 1.63 11.30 23.02
C GLY A 207 2.06 11.46 21.57
N LEU A 208 3.23 10.97 21.16
CA LEU A 208 3.65 10.94 19.74
C LEU A 208 3.48 9.54 19.15
N PRO A 209 3.07 9.41 17.88
CA PRO A 209 2.98 8.12 17.20
C PRO A 209 4.34 7.41 17.15
N LYS A 210 4.30 6.06 17.24
CA LYS A 210 5.49 5.19 17.17
C LYS A 210 5.35 4.20 16.05
#